data_3a75bd07f942b77cbf6e3c78533eb69b
#
_entry.id   3a75bd07f942b77cbf6e3c78533eb69b
#
_cell.length_a   1.000
_cell.length_b   1.000
_cell.length_c   1.000
_cell.angle_alpha   90.00
_cell.angle_beta   90.00
_cell.angle_gamma   90.00
#
_symmetry.space_group_name_H-M   'P 1'
#
loop_
_entity.id
_entity.type
_entity.pdbx_description
1 polymer ?
#
loop_
_entity_poly.entity_id
_entity_poly.type
_entity_poly.pdbx_seq_one_letter_code
_entity_poly.pdbx_strand_id
1 'polypeptide(L)'
;MLNVTFLAHSGFLVDDGKRCYVFDYYKDPNNIVWQLAKRGRELWFFVSHVHADHFNPSITEFDGPQTRYICHQDVPLEGKVKKCITMRPGHDATLDDVGIHMYG
;
A
#
# COMPACT_ATOMS: atom_id res chain seq x y z
N MET A 1 12.50 3.32 -14.37
CA MET A 1 11.38 2.97 -15.26
C MET A 1 10.15 2.63 -14.44
N LEU A 2 8.99 3.11 -14.86
CA LEU A 2 7.73 2.89 -14.16
C LEU A 2 7.03 1.67 -14.74
N ASN A 3 6.78 0.67 -13.90
CA ASN A 3 6.05 -0.53 -14.28
C ASN A 3 4.75 -0.62 -13.49
N VAL A 4 3.65 -0.86 -14.18
CA VAL A 4 2.34 -0.99 -13.56
C VAL A 4 1.81 -2.40 -13.80
N THR A 5 1.45 -3.08 -12.71
CA THR A 5 0.90 -4.44 -12.76
C THR A 5 -0.46 -4.45 -12.10
N PHE A 6 -1.48 -4.91 -12.83
CA PHE A 6 -2.82 -5.08 -12.28
C PHE A 6 -2.84 -6.36 -11.45
N LEU A 7 -3.29 -6.29 -10.21
CA LEU A 7 -3.31 -7.45 -9.32
C LEU A 7 -4.66 -8.17 -9.39
N ALA A 8 -5.69 -7.59 -8.79
CA ALA A 8 -7.02 -8.18 -8.78
C ALA A 8 -8.02 -7.14 -8.31
N HIS A 9 -9.24 -7.19 -8.84
CA HIS A 9 -10.31 -6.24 -8.53
C HIS A 9 -9.83 -4.82 -8.78
N SER A 10 -9.74 -3.99 -7.74
CA SER A 10 -9.26 -2.61 -7.86
C SER A 10 -7.77 -2.47 -7.59
N GLY A 11 -7.08 -3.56 -7.25
CA GLY A 11 -5.69 -3.50 -6.83
C GLY A 11 -4.69 -3.46 -7.96
N PHE A 12 -3.63 -2.69 -7.78
CA PHE A 12 -2.52 -2.68 -8.73
C PHE A 12 -1.22 -2.28 -8.03
N LEU A 13 -0.14 -2.62 -8.69
CA LEU A 13 1.23 -2.39 -8.21
C LEU A 13 1.93 -1.44 -9.17
N VAL A 14 2.58 -0.43 -8.63
CA VAL A 14 3.43 0.48 -9.40
C VAL A 14 4.86 0.36 -8.89
N ASP A 15 5.78 0.00 -9.76
CA ASP A 15 7.19 -0.14 -9.42
C ASP A 15 7.98 0.93 -10.18
N ASP A 16 8.59 1.86 -9.46
CA ASP A 16 9.38 2.93 -10.07
C ASP A 16 10.88 2.62 -10.12
N GLY A 17 11.26 1.38 -9.81
CA GLY A 17 12.65 0.95 -9.77
C GLY A 17 13.29 1.08 -8.40
N LYS A 18 12.76 1.95 -7.56
CA LYS A 18 13.25 2.19 -6.20
C LYS A 18 12.26 1.68 -5.16
N ARG A 19 10.99 2.00 -5.35
CA ARG A 19 9.91 1.63 -4.43
C ARG A 19 8.80 0.91 -5.17
N CYS A 20 8.05 0.10 -4.44
CA CYS A 20 6.86 -0.56 -4.96
C CYS A 20 5.65 -0.02 -4.23
N TYR A 21 4.70 0.54 -4.97
CA TYR A 21 3.46 1.11 -4.42
C TYR A 21 2.33 0.15 -4.73
N VAL A 22 1.71 -0.40 -3.69
CA VAL A 22 0.63 -1.39 -3.82
C VAL A 22 -0.68 -0.74 -3.42
N PHE A 23 -1.59 -0.62 -4.38
CA PHE A 23 -2.87 0.05 -4.19
C PHE A 23 -3.98 -0.97 -4.00
N ASP A 24 -4.74 -0.84 -2.91
CA ASP A 24 -5.93 -1.63 -2.63
C ASP A 24 -5.68 -3.14 -2.79
N TYR A 25 -4.68 -3.64 -2.08
CA TYR A 25 -4.30 -5.05 -2.10
C TYR A 25 -5.46 -5.91 -1.63
N TYR A 26 -5.90 -6.81 -2.50
CA TYR A 26 -6.94 -7.78 -2.17
C TYR A 26 -6.41 -9.20 -2.34
N LYS A 27 -5.81 -9.48 -3.49
CA LYS A 27 -5.17 -10.76 -3.78
C LYS A 27 -3.79 -10.52 -4.37
N ASP A 28 -2.93 -11.50 -4.24
CA ASP A 28 -1.57 -11.46 -4.77
C ASP A 28 -1.38 -12.57 -5.80
N PRO A 29 -1.87 -12.39 -7.04
CA PRO A 29 -1.73 -13.40 -8.07
C PRO A 29 -0.26 -13.75 -8.29
N ASN A 30 0.05 -15.06 -8.33
CA ASN A 30 1.42 -15.53 -8.52
C ASN A 30 2.40 -15.05 -7.45
N ASN A 31 1.90 -14.59 -6.29
CA ASN A 31 2.73 -14.11 -5.18
C ASN A 31 3.69 -12.99 -5.60
N ILE A 32 3.23 -12.08 -6.45
CA ILE A 32 4.08 -11.00 -6.99
C ILE A 32 4.57 -10.10 -5.86
N VAL A 33 3.69 -9.68 -4.95
CA VAL A 33 4.07 -8.79 -3.85
C VAL A 33 5.00 -9.51 -2.88
N TRP A 34 4.73 -10.79 -2.57
CA TRP A 34 5.60 -11.58 -1.72
C TRP A 34 7.00 -11.75 -2.31
N GLN A 35 7.09 -11.90 -3.63
CA GLN A 35 8.40 -12.01 -4.28
C GLN A 35 9.20 -10.71 -4.12
N LEU A 36 8.55 -9.56 -4.24
CA LEU A 36 9.20 -8.27 -4.02
C LEU A 36 9.64 -8.11 -2.57
N ALA A 37 8.80 -8.52 -1.63
CA ALA A 37 9.14 -8.48 -0.21
C ALA A 37 10.37 -9.35 0.09
N LYS A 38 10.43 -10.53 -0.48
CA LYS A 38 11.58 -11.44 -0.29
C LYS A 38 12.88 -10.87 -0.86
N ARG A 39 12.78 -10.00 -1.86
CA ARG A 39 13.94 -9.33 -2.45
C ARG A 39 14.38 -8.10 -1.65
N GLY A 40 13.70 -7.79 -0.55
CA GLY A 40 14.00 -6.63 0.27
C GLY A 40 13.57 -5.31 -0.33
N ARG A 41 12.63 -5.33 -1.28
CA ARG A 41 12.11 -4.11 -1.91
C ARG A 41 11.28 -3.30 -0.89
N GLU A 42 11.34 -1.99 -1.01
CA GLU A 42 10.52 -1.10 -0.19
C GLU A 42 9.08 -1.13 -0.69
N LEU A 43 8.14 -1.47 0.21
CA LEU A 43 6.73 -1.62 -0.14
C LEU A 43 5.90 -0.54 0.57
N TRP A 44 5.09 0.17 -0.20
CA TRP A 44 4.15 1.17 0.32
C TRP A 44 2.74 0.70 -0.05
N PHE A 45 1.92 0.40 0.97
CA PHE A 45 0.55 -0.04 0.78
C PHE A 45 -0.41 1.12 0.92
N PHE A 46 -1.27 1.31 -0.07
CA PHE A 46 -2.30 2.35 -0.08
C PHE A 46 -3.66 1.68 0.00
N VAL A 47 -4.45 2.02 1.01
CA VAL A 47 -5.78 1.45 1.21
C VAL A 47 -6.80 2.59 1.22
N SER A 48 -7.65 2.63 0.19
CA SER A 48 -8.61 3.72 0.02
C SER A 48 -9.91 3.51 0.79
N HIS A 49 -10.29 2.25 1.02
CA HIS A 49 -11.56 1.89 1.66
C HIS A 49 -11.38 0.69 2.57
N VAL A 50 -12.31 0.53 3.53
CA VAL A 50 -12.31 -0.62 4.44
C VAL A 50 -12.98 -1.86 3.82
N HIS A 51 -13.64 -1.71 2.67
CA HIS A 51 -14.33 -2.82 2.01
C HIS A 51 -13.38 -3.94 1.62
N ALA A 52 -13.86 -5.19 1.63
CA ALA A 52 -13.02 -6.37 1.45
C ALA A 52 -12.26 -6.40 0.11
N ASP A 53 -12.82 -5.82 -0.94
CA ASP A 53 -12.17 -5.80 -2.26
C ASP A 53 -11.11 -4.71 -2.38
N HIS A 54 -10.97 -3.83 -1.37
CA HIS A 54 -9.94 -2.79 -1.30
C HIS A 54 -8.97 -3.01 -0.17
N PHE A 55 -9.39 -3.72 0.87
CA PHE A 55 -8.58 -3.92 2.07
C PHE A 55 -8.57 -5.39 2.46
N ASN A 56 -7.39 -5.98 2.42
CA ASN A 56 -7.15 -7.33 2.93
C ASN A 56 -6.26 -7.21 4.16
N PRO A 57 -6.76 -7.61 5.35
CA PRO A 57 -5.95 -7.51 6.58
C PRO A 57 -4.61 -8.23 6.52
N SER A 58 -4.44 -9.17 5.61
CA SER A 58 -3.17 -9.88 5.45
C SER A 58 -2.02 -8.97 5.03
N ILE A 59 -2.28 -7.72 4.61
CA ILE A 59 -1.21 -6.78 4.30
C ILE A 59 -0.32 -6.50 5.51
N THR A 60 -0.81 -6.74 6.73
CA THR A 60 0.00 -6.59 7.94
C THR A 60 1.15 -7.59 8.00
N GLU A 61 1.06 -8.69 7.25
CA GLU A 61 2.12 -9.70 7.19
C GLU A 61 3.38 -9.19 6.49
N PHE A 62 3.26 -8.12 5.71
CA PHE A 62 4.40 -7.49 5.05
C PHE A 62 5.10 -6.45 5.91
N ASP A 63 4.61 -6.21 7.12
CA ASP A 63 5.16 -5.17 7.99
C ASP A 63 6.65 -5.41 8.28
N GLY A 64 7.42 -4.36 8.18
CA GLY A 64 8.86 -4.43 8.38
C GLY A 64 9.48 -3.04 8.29
N PRO A 65 10.82 -2.94 8.43
CA PRO A 65 11.49 -1.64 8.48
C PRO A 65 11.34 -0.81 7.19
N GLN A 66 11.09 -1.45 6.05
CA GLN A 66 10.95 -0.76 4.77
C GLN A 66 9.52 -0.72 4.26
N THR A 67 8.55 -1.11 5.09
CA THR A 67 7.15 -1.16 4.70
C THR A 67 6.39 0.01 5.30
N ARG A 68 5.57 0.68 4.49
CA ARG A 68 4.73 1.77 4.93
C ARG A 68 3.30 1.54 4.51
N TYR A 69 2.36 2.03 5.32
CA TYR A 69 0.93 1.89 5.07
C TYR A 69 0.30 3.28 5.09
N ILE A 70 -0.41 3.60 4.02
CA ILE A 70 -1.13 4.87 3.90
C ILE A 70 -2.60 4.51 3.72
N CYS A 71 -3.44 4.84 4.69
CA CYS A 71 -4.80 4.34 4.76
C CYS A 71 -5.81 5.47 4.93
N HIS A 72 -7.00 5.25 4.38
CA HIS A 72 -8.15 6.07 4.72
C HIS A 72 -8.44 5.93 6.23
N GLN A 73 -8.98 6.97 6.85
CA GLN A 73 -9.24 7.00 8.30
C GLN A 73 -10.11 5.84 8.79
N ASP A 74 -10.91 5.25 7.93
CA ASP A 74 -11.81 4.15 8.30
C ASP A 74 -11.11 2.79 8.32
N VAL A 75 -9.88 2.70 7.85
CA VAL A 75 -9.14 1.44 7.79
C VAL A 75 -8.41 1.19 9.10
N PRO A 76 -8.69 0.09 9.81
CA PRO A 76 -8.18 -0.11 11.17
C PRO A 76 -6.76 -0.68 11.22
N LEU A 77 -5.79 0.03 10.68
CA LEU A 77 -4.39 -0.40 10.70
C LEU A 77 -3.52 0.30 11.73
N GLU A 78 -3.95 1.47 12.21
CA GLU A 78 -3.17 2.24 13.17
C GLU A 78 -2.95 1.43 14.45
N GLY A 79 -1.70 1.35 14.87
CA GLY A 79 -1.33 0.55 16.04
C GLY A 79 -1.08 -0.93 15.75
N LYS A 80 -1.41 -1.41 14.55
CA LYS A 80 -1.21 -2.80 14.15
C LYS A 80 0.03 -3.01 13.30
N VAL A 81 0.57 -1.93 12.77
CA VAL A 81 1.77 -1.95 11.93
C VAL A 81 2.71 -0.84 12.42
N LYS A 82 3.98 -0.93 12.06
CA LYS A 82 5.00 -0.01 12.60
C LYS A 82 4.90 1.39 12.02
N LYS A 83 4.65 1.50 10.72
CA LYS A 83 4.62 2.80 10.02
C LYS A 83 3.31 2.92 9.27
N CYS A 84 2.35 3.60 9.87
CA CYS A 84 1.05 3.82 9.27
C CYS A 84 0.68 5.30 9.33
N ILE A 85 0.22 5.84 8.21
CA ILE A 85 -0.35 7.18 8.12
C ILE A 85 -1.80 7.05 7.77
N THR A 86 -2.65 7.72 8.55
CA THR A 86 -4.08 7.77 8.32
C THR A 86 -4.41 9.11 7.64
N MET A 87 -5.15 9.05 6.55
CA MET A 87 -5.53 10.25 5.80
C MET A 87 -7.04 10.36 5.65
N ARG A 88 -7.52 11.58 5.46
CA ARG A 88 -8.93 11.88 5.19
C ARG A 88 -9.03 12.52 3.81
N PRO A 89 -10.21 12.45 3.16
CA PRO A 89 -10.41 13.13 1.88
C PRO A 89 -10.03 14.60 1.95
N GLY A 90 -9.32 15.08 0.94
CA GLY A 90 -8.83 16.45 0.87
C GLY A 90 -7.48 16.69 1.55
N HIS A 91 -6.93 15.70 2.25
CA HIS A 91 -5.64 15.84 2.92
C HIS A 91 -4.48 15.59 1.98
N ASP A 92 -3.39 16.30 2.25
CA ASP A 92 -2.10 16.10 1.61
C ASP A 92 -1.10 15.59 2.63
N ALA A 93 -0.17 14.76 2.17
CA ALA A 93 0.94 14.31 2.98
C ALA A 93 2.18 14.20 2.11
N THR A 94 3.36 14.35 2.71
CA THR A 94 4.62 14.11 2.04
C THR A 94 5.42 13.13 2.87
N LEU A 95 5.77 12.00 2.27
CA LEU A 95 6.61 10.99 2.88
C LEU A 95 7.87 10.85 2.06
N ASP A 96 9.01 11.04 2.71
CA ASP A 96 10.30 11.08 2.04
C ASP A 96 10.23 12.14 0.94
N ASP A 97 10.24 11.74 -0.33
CA ASP A 97 10.14 12.67 -1.46
C ASP A 97 8.86 12.45 -2.27
N VAL A 98 7.87 11.78 -1.68
CA VAL A 98 6.62 11.42 -2.37
C VAL A 98 5.46 12.24 -1.81
N GLY A 99 4.80 12.99 -2.70
CA GLY A 99 3.58 13.71 -2.35
C GLY A 99 2.37 12.80 -2.52
N ILE A 100 1.48 12.83 -1.53
CA ILE A 100 0.27 12.01 -1.51
C ILE A 100 -0.92 12.91 -1.27
N HIS A 101 -1.95 12.78 -2.12
CA HIS A 101 -3.19 13.51 -1.95
C HIS A 101 -4.36 12.53 -1.98
N MET A 102 -5.26 12.65 -1.02
CA MET A 102 -6.45 11.80 -0.96
C MET A 102 -7.67 12.58 -1.44
N TYR A 103 -8.24 12.16 -2.56
CA TYR A 103 -9.46 12.74 -3.11
C TYR A 103 -10.69 12.17 -2.42
N GLY A 104 -11.66 13.02 -2.23
CA GLY A 104 -12.90 12.63 -1.56
C GLY A 104 -13.96 12.08 -2.47
#